data_10ce46252b2eaa5a15256de8e8b9339d
#
_entry.id   10ce46252b2eaa5a15256de8e8b9339d
#
_cell.length_a   1.000
_cell.length_b   1.000
_cell.length_c   1.000
_cell.angle_alpha   90.00
_cell.angle_beta   90.00
_cell.angle_gamma   90.00
#
_symmetry.space_group_name_H-M   'P 1'
#
loop_
_entity.id
_entity.type
_entity.pdbx_description
1 polymer ?
#
loop_
_entity_poly.entity_id
_entity_poly.type
_entity_poly.pdbx_seq_one_letter_code
_entity_poly.pdbx_strand_id
1 'polypeptide(L)' 'MKKCEYLIPYDRSDINSFLHRNGRVLEEEYRENGTFMIVEVDDESYNKTKDYIINILM' A
#
# COMPACT_ATOMS: atom_id res chain seq x y z
N MET A 1 0.60 14.55 -0.27
CA MET A 1 0.66 13.06 -0.20
C MET A 1 -0.47 12.52 0.64
N LYS A 2 -0.97 11.34 0.27
CA LYS A 2 -2.02 10.68 1.02
C LYS A 2 -1.42 9.56 1.86
N LYS A 3 -1.86 9.42 3.10
CA LYS A 3 -1.45 8.33 3.96
C LYS A 3 -2.57 7.28 3.96
N CYS A 4 -2.26 6.09 3.49
CA CYS A 4 -3.25 5.05 3.26
C CYS A 4 -2.84 3.74 3.91
N GLU A 5 -3.85 2.99 4.34
CA GLU A 5 -3.64 1.62 4.80
C GLU A 5 -3.97 0.68 3.66
N TYR A 6 -3.07 -0.27 3.42
CA TYR A 6 -3.18 -1.24 2.34
C TYR A 6 -3.25 -2.65 2.89
N LEU A 7 -3.94 -3.52 2.17
CA LEU A 7 -3.80 -4.96 2.36
C LEU A 7 -3.49 -5.56 1.00
N ILE A 8 -2.25 -6.01 0.84
CA ILE A 8 -1.74 -6.49 -0.45
C ILE A 8 -1.72 -8.01 -0.42
N PRO A 9 -2.53 -8.68 -1.27
CA PRO A 9 -2.50 -10.15 -1.33
C PRO A 9 -1.10 -10.64 -1.71
N TYR A 10 -0.74 -11.81 -1.22
CA TYR A 10 0.61 -12.33 -1.44
C TYR A 10 0.89 -12.66 -2.92
N ASP A 11 -0.15 -12.85 -3.74
CA ASP A 11 0.03 -13.07 -5.16
C ASP A 11 0.17 -11.77 -5.96
N ARG A 12 0.20 -10.64 -5.28
CA ARG A 12 0.39 -9.32 -5.90
C ARG A 12 1.64 -8.65 -5.33
N SER A 13 2.76 -9.38 -5.37
CA SER A 13 4.03 -8.84 -4.91
C SER A 13 4.50 -7.67 -5.76
N ASP A 14 4.01 -7.56 -7.00
CA ASP A 14 4.31 -6.41 -7.86
C ASP A 14 3.81 -5.10 -7.24
N ILE A 15 2.63 -5.12 -6.63
CA ILE A 15 2.07 -3.94 -5.96
C ILE A 15 2.90 -3.58 -4.73
N ASN A 16 3.29 -4.59 -3.96
CA ASN A 16 4.15 -4.38 -2.79
C ASN A 16 5.46 -3.69 -3.22
N SER A 17 6.09 -4.22 -4.26
CA SER A 17 7.35 -3.65 -4.77
C SER A 17 7.14 -2.23 -5.30
N PHE A 18 6.03 -1.98 -5.98
CA PHE A 18 5.70 -0.66 -6.48
C PHE A 18 5.61 0.36 -5.33
N LEU A 19 4.94 -0.02 -4.25
CA LEU A 19 4.78 0.87 -3.09
C LEU A 19 6.12 1.13 -2.40
N HIS A 20 6.99 0.13 -2.32
CA HIS A 20 8.32 0.33 -1.75
C HIS A 20 9.17 1.28 -2.58
N ARG A 21 8.99 1.28 -3.90
CA ARG A 21 9.78 2.14 -4.79
C ARG A 21 9.21 3.55 -4.93
N ASN A 22 7.88 3.67 -4.90
CA ASN A 22 7.23 4.92 -5.26
C ASN A 22 6.51 5.60 -4.09
N GLY A 23 6.37 4.91 -2.97
CA GLY A 23 5.73 5.45 -1.79
C GLY A 23 6.70 5.47 -0.62
N ARG A 24 6.24 6.01 0.50
CA ARG A 24 7.00 5.98 1.74
C ARG A 24 6.31 5.02 2.69
N VAL A 25 6.90 3.84 2.87
CA VAL A 25 6.33 2.81 3.72
C VAL A 25 6.61 3.16 5.18
N LEU A 26 5.57 3.41 5.95
CA LEU A 26 5.67 3.76 7.35
C LEU A 26 5.57 2.54 8.25
N GLU A 27 4.79 1.55 7.82
CA GLU A 27 4.58 0.35 8.61
C GLU A 27 4.29 -0.81 7.66
N GLU A 28 4.75 -2.00 8.02
CA GLU A 28 4.52 -3.20 7.22
C GLU A 28 4.37 -4.39 8.15
N GLU A 29 3.30 -5.18 7.95
CA GLU A 29 3.02 -6.32 8.79
C GLU A 29 2.52 -7.47 7.93
N TYR A 30 3.09 -8.65 8.11
CA TYR A 30 2.66 -9.84 7.36
C TYR A 30 1.53 -10.51 8.11
N ARG A 31 0.38 -10.62 7.44
CA ARG A 31 -0.81 -11.23 8.00
C ARG A 31 -1.18 -12.47 7.20
N GLU A 32 -2.15 -13.22 7.69
CA GLU A 32 -2.58 -14.46 7.04
C GLU A 32 -3.09 -14.20 5.63
N ASN A 33 -3.84 -13.13 5.43
CA ASN A 33 -4.50 -12.83 4.16
C ASN A 33 -3.75 -11.83 3.28
N GLY A 34 -2.55 -11.42 3.67
CA GLY A 34 -1.77 -10.50 2.88
C GLY A 34 -0.85 -9.64 3.73
N THR A 35 -0.19 -8.68 3.08
CA THR A 35 0.70 -7.74 3.76
C THR A 35 -0.08 -6.47 4.07
N PHE A 36 -0.17 -6.15 5.34
CA PHE A 36 -0.75 -4.88 5.78
C PHE A 36 0.35 -3.81 5.74
N MET A 37 0.06 -2.67 5.12
CA MET A 37 1.04 -1.60 5.02
C MET A 37 0.38 -0.25 5.25
N ILE A 38 1.11 0.66 5.89
CA ILE A 38 0.75 2.07 5.93
C ILE A 38 1.77 2.80 5.08
N VAL A 39 1.30 3.44 4.01
CA VAL A 39 2.18 4.04 3.02
C VAL A 39 1.68 5.44 2.67
N GLU A 40 2.62 6.37 2.59
CA GLU A 40 2.34 7.71 2.04
C GLU A 40 2.59 7.67 0.54
N VAL A 41 1.60 8.06 -0.24
CA VAL A 41 1.66 7.99 -1.71
C VAL A 41 1.23 9.31 -2.32
N ASP A 42 1.76 9.60 -3.51
CA ASP A 42 1.29 10.74 -4.29
C ASP A 42 0.01 10.35 -5.04
N ASP A 43 -0.58 11.33 -5.76
CA ASP A 43 -1.85 11.09 -6.43
C ASP A 43 -1.75 10.02 -7.52
N GLU A 44 -0.66 9.99 -8.24
CA GLU A 44 -0.46 9.00 -9.30
C GLU A 44 -0.37 7.59 -8.71
N SER A 45 0.45 7.43 -7.69
CA SER A 45 0.59 6.14 -7.02
C SER A 45 -0.70 5.72 -6.34
N TYR A 46 -1.41 6.67 -5.75
CA TYR A 46 -2.71 6.40 -5.16
C TYR A 46 -3.67 5.82 -6.20
N ASN A 47 -3.77 6.47 -7.36
CA ASN A 47 -4.68 6.00 -8.40
C ASN A 47 -4.32 4.61 -8.92
N LYS A 48 -3.04 4.27 -8.96
CA LYS A 48 -2.60 2.97 -9.45
C LYS A 48 -2.81 1.84 -8.44
N THR A 49 -2.95 2.18 -7.17
CA THR A 49 -3.00 1.16 -6.10
C THR A 49 -4.27 1.21 -5.27
N LYS A 50 -5.24 2.03 -5.67
CA LYS A 50 -6.43 2.26 -4.84
C LYS A 50 -7.26 1.01 -4.59
N ASP A 51 -7.17 0.01 -5.45
CA ASP A 51 -7.93 -1.23 -5.28
C ASP A 51 -7.49 -2.03 -4.06
N TYR A 52 -6.32 -1.74 -3.53
CA TYR A 52 -5.76 -2.44 -2.36
C TYR A 52 -5.83 -1.61 -1.09
N ILE A 53 -6.37 -0.40 -1.18
CA ILE A 53 -6.50 0.48 -0.02
C ILE A 53 -7.71 0.05 0.80
N ILE A 54 -7.50 -0.17 2.09
CA ILE A 54 -8.60 -0.54 2.99
C ILE A 54 -9.03 0.64 3.85
N ASN A 55 -8.20 1.68 3.94
CA ASN A 55 -8.56 2.87 4.70
C ASN A 55 -7.65 4.02 4.30
N ILE A 56 -8.21 5.22 4.22
CA ILE A 56 -7.42 6.43 3.93
C ILE A 56 -7.30 7.19 5.24
N LEU A 57 -6.07 7.40 5.71
CA LEU A 57 -5.82 8.03 7.00
C LEU A 57 -5.71 9.54 6.89
N MET A 58 -5.25 10.04 5.76
CA MET A 58 -5.16 11.48 5.51
C MET A 58 -5.24 11.81 4.04
#